data_f6450db2da74952ef0d7c741503b795c
#
_entry.id   f6450db2da74952ef0d7c741503b795c
#
_cell.length_a   1.000
_cell.length_b   1.000
_cell.length_c   1.000
_cell.angle_alpha   90.00
_cell.angle_beta   90.00
_cell.angle_gamma   90.00
#
_symmetry.space_group_name_H-M   'P 1'
#
loop_
_entity.id
_entity.type
_entity.pdbx_description
1 polymer ?
#
loop_
_entity_poly.entity_id
_entity_poly.type
_entity_poly.pdbx_seq_one_letter_code
_entity_poly.pdbx_strand_id
1 'polypeptide(L)'
;KDLPGGTLTYKARDEAKTEAARRQMERLPASEVLQLKVGAQVILTKNIAVGSGLANGTRGVVVRFETNSVDAPFVTQPTPYDGQTNESYWADVAMCRYPVVRFLLANGTTYLRRIEPETWTIEDGGTLLAERIQLPLRLAWALSIHKAQGMTIGLLETNVGRCFDYGQCYVALSRATSLETLRVRGFDARRVRVHPKVVGFHSGGSGKKGKGEAAPCAQ
;
A
#
# COMPACT_ATOMS: atom_id res chain seq x y z
N LYS A 1 17.85 4.11 2.06
CA LYS A 1 18.53 5.07 1.16
C LYS A 1 19.69 4.44 0.38
N ASP A 2 20.19 3.29 0.81
CA ASP A 2 21.47 2.71 0.37
C ASP A 2 21.32 1.53 -0.58
N LEU A 3 20.19 1.43 -1.30
CA LEU A 3 20.04 0.41 -2.33
C LEU A 3 20.91 0.76 -3.54
N PRO A 4 21.68 -0.20 -4.08
CA PRO A 4 22.50 0.02 -5.26
C PRO A 4 21.62 0.27 -6.51
N GLY A 5 22.20 0.94 -7.51
CA GLY A 5 21.57 1.16 -8.81
C GLY A 5 20.79 2.47 -8.94
N GLY A 6 20.39 2.75 -10.17
CA GLY A 6 19.64 3.95 -10.54
C GLY A 6 18.21 3.94 -10.00
N THR A 7 17.68 5.14 -9.77
CA THR A 7 16.27 5.35 -9.41
C THR A 7 15.46 5.56 -10.67
N LEU A 8 14.36 4.84 -10.83
CA LEU A 8 13.34 5.15 -11.83
C LEU A 8 12.21 5.94 -11.18
N THR A 9 11.81 7.02 -11.84
CA THR A 9 10.74 7.90 -11.37
C THR A 9 9.54 7.76 -12.29
N TYR A 10 8.40 7.44 -11.72
CA TYR A 10 7.10 7.32 -12.39
C TYR A 10 6.24 8.48 -11.94
N LYS A 11 5.85 9.33 -12.89
CA LYS A 11 4.89 10.41 -12.68
C LYS A 11 3.51 9.90 -13.05
N ALA A 12 2.52 10.16 -12.21
CA ALA A 12 1.13 9.86 -12.52
C ALA A 12 0.66 10.71 -13.69
N ARG A 13 -0.22 10.15 -14.51
CA ARG A 13 -1.02 10.90 -15.46
C ARG A 13 -2.35 11.22 -14.80
N ASP A 14 -2.62 12.50 -14.63
CA ASP A 14 -3.79 13.03 -13.96
C ASP A 14 -4.66 13.81 -14.94
N GLU A 15 -5.95 13.48 -14.97
CA GLU A 15 -6.98 14.24 -15.67
C GLU A 15 -8.07 14.62 -14.67
N ALA A 16 -8.42 15.91 -14.57
CA ALA A 16 -9.45 16.38 -13.66
C ALA A 16 -10.27 17.49 -14.31
N LYS A 17 -11.60 17.38 -14.28
CA LYS A 17 -12.52 18.34 -14.86
C LYS A 17 -12.68 19.60 -14.01
N THR A 18 -12.42 19.52 -12.72
CA THR A 18 -12.57 20.64 -11.78
C THR A 18 -11.41 20.66 -10.77
N GLU A 19 -11.13 21.84 -10.23
CA GLU A 19 -10.12 22.00 -9.18
C GLU A 19 -10.51 21.24 -7.89
N ALA A 20 -11.79 21.13 -7.59
CA ALA A 20 -12.29 20.34 -6.47
C ALA A 20 -11.99 18.85 -6.65
N ALA A 21 -12.19 18.31 -7.85
CA ALA A 21 -11.85 16.94 -8.19
C ALA A 21 -10.33 16.71 -8.12
N ARG A 22 -9.52 17.68 -8.58
CA ARG A 22 -8.07 17.62 -8.47
C ARG A 22 -7.58 17.50 -7.03
N ARG A 23 -8.16 18.27 -6.10
CA ARG A 23 -7.85 18.14 -4.66
C ARG A 23 -8.25 16.79 -4.08
N GLN A 24 -9.32 16.18 -4.56
CA GLN A 24 -9.71 14.83 -4.13
C GLN A 24 -8.70 13.77 -4.57
N MET A 25 -8.01 13.97 -5.69
CA MET A 25 -6.97 13.05 -6.17
C MET A 25 -5.79 12.91 -5.21
N GLU A 26 -5.51 13.90 -4.36
CA GLU A 26 -4.48 13.82 -3.31
C GLU A 26 -4.75 12.71 -2.29
N ARG A 27 -6.02 12.31 -2.15
CA ARG A 27 -6.46 11.24 -1.23
C ARG A 27 -6.40 9.85 -1.85
N LEU A 28 -6.16 9.74 -3.15
CA LEU A 28 -6.02 8.46 -3.82
C LEU A 28 -4.83 7.66 -3.25
N PRO A 29 -4.94 6.33 -3.20
CA PRO A 29 -3.84 5.48 -2.75
C PRO A 29 -2.64 5.49 -3.71
N ALA A 30 -2.82 5.97 -4.94
CA ALA A 30 -1.78 6.13 -5.94
C ALA A 30 -1.05 7.47 -5.77
N SER A 31 0.27 7.43 -5.61
CA SER A 31 1.09 8.63 -5.46
C SER A 31 1.25 9.36 -6.81
N GLU A 32 1.27 10.69 -6.80
CA GLU A 32 1.57 11.49 -7.98
C GLU A 32 2.97 11.17 -8.54
N VAL A 33 3.95 11.02 -7.65
CA VAL A 33 5.31 10.63 -8.01
C VAL A 33 5.71 9.39 -7.22
N LEU A 34 6.16 8.35 -7.93
CA LEU A 34 6.65 7.11 -7.36
C LEU A 34 8.09 6.87 -7.80
N GLN A 35 9.01 6.76 -6.85
CA GLN A 35 10.41 6.46 -7.11
C GLN A 35 10.74 5.04 -6.67
N LEU A 36 11.27 4.24 -7.58
CA LEU A 36 11.61 2.84 -7.34
C LEU A 36 13.07 2.55 -7.67
N LYS A 37 13.66 1.63 -6.92
CA LYS A 37 14.95 0.98 -7.18
C LYS A 37 14.81 -0.53 -7.10
N VAL A 38 15.73 -1.26 -7.70
CA VAL A 38 15.89 -2.69 -7.42
C VAL A 38 16.16 -2.88 -5.93
N GLY A 39 15.50 -3.86 -5.30
CA GLY A 39 15.54 -4.10 -3.86
C GLY A 39 14.52 -3.27 -3.05
N ALA A 40 13.79 -2.33 -3.68
CA ALA A 40 12.77 -1.55 -2.99
C ALA A 40 11.64 -2.44 -2.49
N GLN A 41 11.30 -2.32 -1.20
CA GLN A 41 10.11 -2.95 -0.64
C GLN A 41 8.89 -2.13 -1.03
N VAL A 42 7.89 -2.81 -1.57
CA VAL A 42 6.66 -2.21 -2.08
C VAL A 42 5.43 -2.96 -1.58
N ILE A 43 4.29 -2.29 -1.63
CA ILE A 43 2.97 -2.86 -1.33
C ILE A 43 2.01 -2.50 -2.45
N LEU A 44 1.14 -3.44 -2.81
CA LEU A 44 0.04 -3.18 -3.73
C LEU A 44 -0.97 -2.21 -3.12
N THR A 45 -1.42 -1.26 -3.91
CA THR A 45 -2.45 -0.27 -3.54
C THR A 45 -3.79 -0.54 -4.21
N LYS A 46 -3.86 -1.58 -5.04
CA LYS A 46 -5.06 -2.01 -5.76
C LYS A 46 -5.07 -3.54 -5.89
N ASN A 47 -6.25 -4.12 -6.03
CA ASN A 47 -6.41 -5.52 -6.38
C ASN A 47 -6.11 -5.70 -7.87
N ILE A 48 -5.09 -6.49 -8.21
CA ILE A 48 -4.70 -6.73 -9.61
C ILE A 48 -4.97 -8.16 -10.07
N ALA A 49 -4.90 -9.14 -9.17
CA ALA A 49 -5.21 -10.54 -9.46
C ALA A 49 -5.53 -11.29 -8.15
N VAL A 50 -6.72 -11.07 -7.60
CA VAL A 50 -7.14 -11.62 -6.29
C VAL A 50 -7.06 -13.15 -6.27
N GLY A 51 -7.47 -13.81 -7.36
CA GLY A 51 -7.39 -15.29 -7.47
C GLY A 51 -5.95 -15.83 -7.39
N SER A 52 -4.95 -15.01 -7.70
CA SER A 52 -3.53 -15.35 -7.58
C SER A 52 -2.91 -14.80 -6.29
N GLY A 53 -3.70 -14.26 -5.35
CA GLY A 53 -3.23 -13.67 -4.09
C GLY A 53 -2.66 -12.25 -4.21
N LEU A 54 -2.80 -11.60 -5.38
CA LEU A 54 -2.33 -10.23 -5.60
C LEU A 54 -3.45 -9.22 -5.32
N ALA A 55 -3.70 -9.02 -4.04
CA ALA A 55 -4.67 -8.06 -3.52
C ALA A 55 -4.00 -6.81 -2.96
N ASN A 56 -4.79 -5.76 -2.75
CA ASN A 56 -4.36 -4.57 -2.02
C ASN A 56 -3.77 -4.97 -0.66
N GLY A 57 -2.59 -4.44 -0.33
CA GLY A 57 -1.86 -4.80 0.87
C GLY A 57 -0.81 -5.91 0.67
N THR A 58 -0.81 -6.63 -0.47
CA THR A 58 0.22 -7.65 -0.74
C THR A 58 1.59 -6.99 -0.89
N ARG A 59 2.58 -7.50 -0.15
CA ARG A 59 3.95 -6.98 -0.11
C ARG A 59 4.86 -7.70 -1.07
N GLY A 60 5.81 -6.96 -1.62
CA GLY A 60 6.83 -7.51 -2.51
C GLY A 60 8.10 -6.69 -2.52
N VAL A 61 9.05 -7.18 -3.30
CA VAL A 61 10.35 -6.54 -3.52
C VAL A 61 10.55 -6.37 -5.02
N VAL A 62 10.94 -5.18 -5.46
CA VAL A 62 11.33 -4.93 -6.86
C VAL A 62 12.62 -5.70 -7.15
N VAL A 63 12.57 -6.65 -8.09
CA VAL A 63 13.72 -7.50 -8.42
C VAL A 63 14.45 -7.03 -9.67
N ARG A 64 13.75 -6.43 -10.62
CA ARG A 64 14.30 -5.86 -11.86
C ARG A 64 13.29 -4.92 -12.50
N PHE A 65 13.73 -4.26 -13.56
CA PHE A 65 12.87 -3.49 -14.46
C PHE A 65 12.94 -4.09 -15.86
N GLU A 66 11.80 -4.25 -16.49
CA GLU A 66 11.67 -4.74 -17.87
C GLU A 66 11.20 -3.61 -18.78
N THR A 67 11.84 -3.49 -19.92
CA THR A 67 11.42 -2.56 -20.98
C THR A 67 10.22 -3.18 -21.72
N ASN A 68 9.27 -2.39 -22.14
CA ASN A 68 8.25 -2.83 -23.07
C ASN A 68 8.95 -3.21 -24.39
N SER A 69 8.91 -4.46 -24.77
CA SER A 69 9.19 -4.84 -26.15
C SER A 69 7.96 -4.48 -26.98
N VAL A 70 8.19 -3.90 -28.16
CA VAL A 70 7.14 -3.48 -29.10
C VAL A 70 6.22 -4.67 -29.51
N ASP A 71 6.64 -5.89 -29.25
CA ASP A 71 5.93 -7.14 -29.53
C ASP A 71 5.05 -7.66 -28.36
N ALA A 72 4.85 -6.89 -27.29
CA ALA A 72 3.96 -7.31 -26.22
C ALA A 72 2.49 -7.16 -26.66
N PRO A 73 1.73 -8.26 -26.86
CA PRO A 73 0.41 -8.24 -27.51
C PRO A 73 -0.72 -7.61 -26.68
N PHE A 74 -0.42 -6.98 -25.56
CA PHE A 74 -1.39 -6.43 -24.60
C PHE A 74 -1.13 -4.99 -24.17
N VAL A 75 -0.43 -4.20 -24.95
CA VAL A 75 -0.50 -2.76 -24.76
C VAL A 75 -1.75 -2.29 -25.49
N THR A 76 -2.86 -2.13 -24.79
CA THR A 76 -3.91 -1.23 -25.26
C THR A 76 -3.19 0.08 -25.54
N GLN A 77 -3.09 0.44 -26.81
CA GLN A 77 -2.38 1.64 -27.26
C GLN A 77 -2.95 2.83 -26.47
N PRO A 78 -2.18 3.43 -25.56
CA PRO A 78 -2.66 4.61 -24.89
C PRO A 78 -2.84 5.67 -25.98
N THR A 79 -3.98 6.35 -25.99
CA THR A 79 -4.22 7.45 -26.93
C THR A 79 -3.33 8.63 -26.54
N PRO A 80 -2.64 9.27 -27.50
CA PRO A 80 -1.92 10.53 -27.24
C PRO A 80 -2.92 11.55 -26.67
N TYR A 81 -2.54 12.24 -25.59
CA TYR A 81 -3.34 13.34 -25.07
C TYR A 81 -2.91 14.67 -25.70
N ASP A 82 -3.78 15.65 -25.57
CA ASP A 82 -3.68 16.95 -26.26
C ASP A 82 -2.30 17.61 -26.05
N GLY A 83 -1.60 17.91 -27.13
CA GLY A 83 -0.28 18.52 -27.12
C GLY A 83 0.93 17.59 -27.25
N GLN A 84 0.75 16.25 -27.29
CA GLN A 84 1.83 15.32 -27.63
C GLN A 84 1.84 14.98 -29.14
N THR A 85 3.01 15.07 -29.75
CA THR A 85 3.20 14.48 -31.07
C THR A 85 3.26 12.96 -30.94
N ASN A 86 2.71 12.23 -31.92
CA ASN A 86 2.73 10.76 -31.93
C ASN A 86 4.16 10.19 -31.72
N GLU A 87 5.18 10.83 -32.27
CA GLU A 87 6.58 10.39 -32.16
C GLU A 87 7.15 10.53 -30.75
N SER A 88 6.91 11.65 -30.06
CA SER A 88 7.37 11.83 -28.66
C SER A 88 6.65 10.89 -27.71
N TYR A 89 5.37 10.63 -27.94
CA TYR A 89 4.57 9.71 -27.18
C TYR A 89 5.08 8.26 -27.30
N TRP A 90 5.34 7.77 -28.52
CA TRP A 90 5.86 6.42 -28.74
C TRP A 90 7.29 6.25 -28.22
N ALA A 91 8.11 7.28 -28.25
CA ALA A 91 9.42 7.27 -27.65
C ALA A 91 9.32 7.09 -26.11
N ASP A 92 8.39 7.79 -25.45
CA ASP A 92 8.15 7.66 -24.02
C ASP A 92 7.62 6.27 -23.64
N VAL A 93 6.71 5.72 -24.44
CA VAL A 93 6.16 4.34 -24.24
C VAL A 93 7.23 3.28 -24.45
N ALA A 94 8.08 3.43 -25.48
CA ALA A 94 9.19 2.51 -25.75
C ALA A 94 10.27 2.53 -24.66
N MET A 95 10.43 3.66 -23.97
CA MET A 95 11.36 3.83 -22.85
C MET A 95 10.76 3.43 -21.50
N CYS A 96 9.47 3.13 -21.41
CA CYS A 96 8.85 2.72 -20.16
C CYS A 96 9.43 1.40 -19.65
N ARG A 97 10.07 1.45 -18.51
CA ARG A 97 10.55 0.28 -17.78
C ARG A 97 9.58 -0.06 -16.66
N TYR A 98 8.96 -1.22 -16.74
CA TYR A 98 8.02 -1.70 -15.74
C TYR A 98 8.73 -2.48 -14.64
N PRO A 99 8.40 -2.25 -13.34
CA PRO A 99 8.98 -3.01 -12.25
C PRO A 99 8.44 -4.44 -12.27
N VAL A 100 9.34 -5.42 -12.19
CA VAL A 100 9.01 -6.80 -11.87
C VAL A 100 9.17 -6.97 -10.36
N VAL A 101 8.09 -7.33 -9.71
CA VAL A 101 8.01 -7.45 -8.26
C VAL A 101 7.84 -8.91 -7.87
N ARG A 102 8.63 -9.36 -6.92
CA ARG A 102 8.45 -10.64 -6.25
C ARG A 102 7.60 -10.41 -5.02
N PHE A 103 6.35 -10.83 -5.10
CA PHE A 103 5.39 -10.76 -4.01
C PHE A 103 5.52 -11.95 -3.08
N LEU A 104 5.30 -11.72 -1.79
CA LEU A 104 5.13 -12.77 -0.78
C LEU A 104 3.62 -12.95 -0.57
N LEU A 105 3.10 -14.11 -0.93
CA LEU A 105 1.70 -14.46 -0.79
C LEU A 105 1.39 -14.94 0.64
N ALA A 106 0.09 -14.92 1.00
CA ALA A 106 -0.36 -15.31 2.34
C ALA A 106 -0.04 -16.78 2.69
N ASN A 107 0.07 -17.65 1.69
CA ASN A 107 0.47 -19.05 1.86
C ASN A 107 1.99 -19.26 2.01
N GLY A 108 2.78 -18.19 2.09
CA GLY A 108 4.23 -18.24 2.20
C GLY A 108 4.97 -18.45 0.87
N THR A 109 4.27 -18.66 -0.24
CA THR A 109 4.90 -18.77 -1.57
C THR A 109 5.22 -17.40 -2.15
N THR A 110 6.08 -17.36 -3.16
CA THR A 110 6.42 -16.12 -3.86
C THR A 110 5.87 -16.15 -5.28
N TYR A 111 5.44 -14.99 -5.75
CA TYR A 111 4.92 -14.79 -7.09
C TYR A 111 5.61 -13.61 -7.77
N LEU A 112 6.22 -13.86 -8.94
CA LEU A 112 6.83 -12.82 -9.76
C LEU A 112 5.81 -12.24 -10.72
N ARG A 113 5.67 -10.92 -10.71
CA ARG A 113 4.78 -10.21 -11.63
C ARG A 113 5.39 -8.91 -12.11
N ARG A 114 5.33 -8.67 -13.41
CA ARG A 114 5.50 -7.33 -14.00
C ARG A 114 4.29 -6.50 -13.65
N ILE A 115 4.51 -5.31 -13.12
CA ILE A 115 3.45 -4.40 -12.68
C ILE A 115 3.27 -3.31 -13.73
N GLU A 116 2.07 -3.20 -14.21
CA GLU A 116 1.61 -2.23 -15.19
C GLU A 116 0.81 -1.11 -14.52
N PRO A 117 0.69 0.06 -15.15
CA PRO A 117 -0.14 1.13 -14.64
C PRO A 117 -1.60 0.72 -14.51
N GLU A 118 -2.26 1.26 -13.51
CA GLU A 118 -3.68 1.08 -13.23
C GLU A 118 -4.36 2.43 -13.12
N THR A 119 -5.66 2.45 -13.36
CA THR A 119 -6.48 3.65 -13.35
C THR A 119 -7.26 3.77 -12.06
N TRP A 120 -7.26 4.94 -11.45
CA TRP A 120 -8.15 5.33 -10.34
C TRP A 120 -9.07 6.42 -10.81
N THR A 121 -10.36 6.25 -10.62
CA THR A 121 -11.41 7.21 -11.00
C THR A 121 -12.06 7.83 -9.78
N ILE A 122 -12.47 9.08 -9.92
CA ILE A 122 -13.33 9.79 -8.98
C ILE A 122 -14.61 10.13 -9.75
N GLU A 123 -15.72 9.63 -9.26
CA GLU A 123 -17.03 9.79 -9.89
C GLU A 123 -18.00 10.44 -8.90
N ASP A 124 -18.93 11.22 -9.43
CA ASP A 124 -20.06 11.77 -8.69
C ASP A 124 -21.34 11.64 -9.54
N GLY A 125 -22.35 10.97 -8.98
CA GLY A 125 -23.61 10.74 -9.68
C GLY A 125 -23.46 10.01 -11.04
N GLY A 126 -22.42 9.13 -11.19
CA GLY A 126 -22.13 8.43 -12.45
C GLY A 126 -21.36 9.28 -13.48
N THR A 127 -20.96 10.50 -13.12
CA THR A 127 -20.12 11.35 -13.97
C THR A 127 -18.67 11.26 -13.52
N LEU A 128 -17.77 10.93 -14.45
CA LEU A 128 -16.33 10.93 -14.21
C LEU A 128 -15.85 12.37 -13.98
N LEU A 129 -15.31 12.64 -12.82
CA LEU A 129 -14.78 13.96 -12.42
C LEU A 129 -13.26 14.04 -12.52
N ALA A 130 -12.55 12.96 -12.18
CA ALA A 130 -11.11 12.89 -12.31
C ALA A 130 -10.63 11.45 -12.49
N GLU A 131 -9.45 11.32 -13.10
CA GLU A 131 -8.77 10.07 -13.35
C GLU A 131 -7.28 10.22 -13.07
N ARG A 132 -6.68 9.20 -12.44
CA ARG A 132 -5.24 9.06 -12.26
C ARG A 132 -4.76 7.72 -12.77
N ILE A 133 -3.76 7.73 -13.64
CA ILE A 133 -3.07 6.52 -14.09
C ILE A 133 -1.69 6.48 -13.45
N GLN A 134 -1.38 5.40 -12.72
CA GLN A 134 -0.11 5.21 -12.02
C GLN A 134 0.14 3.71 -11.78
N LEU A 135 1.35 3.34 -11.43
CA LEU A 135 1.64 1.99 -10.93
C LEU A 135 0.90 1.75 -9.60
N PRO A 136 0.23 0.60 -9.44
CA PRO A 136 -0.49 0.25 -8.20
C PRO A 136 0.46 -0.15 -7.07
N LEU A 137 1.52 0.61 -6.88
CA LEU A 137 2.58 0.35 -5.91
C LEU A 137 2.80 1.56 -5.00
N ARG A 138 3.19 1.28 -3.78
CA ARG A 138 3.74 2.26 -2.83
C ARG A 138 4.92 1.66 -2.09
N LEU A 139 5.90 2.51 -1.74
CA LEU A 139 7.03 2.11 -0.92
C LEU A 139 6.54 1.64 0.46
N ALA A 140 7.10 0.54 0.94
CA ALA A 140 6.72 -0.14 2.18
C ALA A 140 7.88 -0.29 3.17
N TRP A 141 8.81 0.67 3.20
CA TRP A 141 9.94 0.70 4.14
C TRP A 141 9.50 0.88 5.59
N ALA A 142 8.50 1.75 5.77
CA ALA A 142 7.93 2.06 7.04
C ALA A 142 6.43 2.31 6.88
N LEU A 143 5.67 1.75 7.80
CA LEU A 143 4.23 1.92 7.89
C LEU A 143 3.90 2.54 9.24
N SER A 144 2.89 3.41 9.29
CA SER A 144 2.34 3.81 10.57
C SER A 144 1.66 2.60 11.22
N ILE A 145 1.64 2.58 12.54
CA ILE A 145 1.03 1.48 13.32
C ILE A 145 -0.43 1.26 12.90
N HIS A 146 -1.18 2.34 12.65
CA HIS A 146 -2.57 2.26 12.17
C HIS A 146 -2.69 1.55 10.81
N LYS A 147 -1.79 1.85 9.87
CA LYS A 147 -1.77 1.20 8.55
C LYS A 147 -1.30 -0.26 8.59
N ALA A 148 -0.58 -0.64 9.63
CA ALA A 148 -0.14 -2.01 9.86
C ALA A 148 -1.20 -2.86 10.60
N GLN A 149 -2.32 -2.28 11.01
CA GLN A 149 -3.40 -3.00 11.70
C GLN A 149 -3.94 -4.13 10.81
N GLY A 150 -4.11 -5.32 11.38
CA GLY A 150 -4.53 -6.51 10.65
C GLY A 150 -3.43 -7.20 9.82
N MET A 151 -2.24 -6.59 9.67
CA MET A 151 -1.14 -7.20 8.93
C MET A 151 -0.30 -8.12 9.82
N THR A 152 0.29 -9.16 9.22
CA THR A 152 1.34 -9.99 9.83
C THR A 152 2.68 -9.66 9.19
N ILE A 153 3.72 -9.42 10.00
CA ILE A 153 5.04 -8.97 9.55
C ILE A 153 6.09 -9.96 10.01
N GLY A 154 6.71 -10.66 9.05
CA GLY A 154 7.71 -11.71 9.31
C GLY A 154 8.99 -11.21 10.00
N LEU A 155 9.47 -10.00 9.62
CA LEU A 155 10.59 -9.32 10.28
C LEU A 155 10.13 -7.90 10.61
N LEU A 156 9.97 -7.61 11.89
CA LEU A 156 9.42 -6.34 12.38
C LEU A 156 10.45 -5.58 13.21
N GLU A 157 10.76 -4.35 12.80
CA GLU A 157 11.35 -3.35 13.69
C GLU A 157 10.30 -2.29 13.99
N THR A 158 10.04 -2.03 15.27
CA THR A 158 9.07 -1.01 15.69
C THR A 158 9.63 -0.14 16.81
N ASN A 159 9.28 1.16 16.78
CA ASN A 159 9.59 2.11 17.83
C ASN A 159 8.34 2.41 18.65
N VAL A 160 8.22 1.80 19.80
CA VAL A 160 7.06 1.97 20.70
C VAL A 160 7.21 3.16 21.66
N GLY A 161 8.40 3.77 21.75
CA GLY A 161 8.64 4.95 22.58
C GLY A 161 7.90 6.21 22.12
N ARG A 162 7.31 6.19 20.92
CA ARG A 162 6.48 7.28 20.36
C ARG A 162 4.99 6.97 20.35
N CYS A 163 4.57 5.86 20.93
CA CYS A 163 3.16 5.55 21.06
C CYS A 163 2.46 6.58 21.94
N PHE A 164 1.35 7.14 21.47
CA PHE A 164 0.60 8.19 22.17
C PHE A 164 -0.84 7.78 22.47
N ASP A 165 -1.35 6.72 21.80
CA ASP A 165 -2.73 6.29 21.94
C ASP A 165 -2.86 4.98 22.72
N TYR A 166 -4.05 4.72 23.26
CA TYR A 166 -4.37 3.47 23.94
C TYR A 166 -4.32 2.28 22.99
N GLY A 167 -3.71 1.17 23.44
CA GLY A 167 -3.57 -0.04 22.62
C GLY A 167 -2.59 0.05 21.47
N GLN A 168 -2.05 1.22 21.14
CA GLN A 168 -1.17 1.41 19.98
C GLN A 168 0.11 0.55 20.07
N CYS A 169 0.71 0.44 21.26
CA CYS A 169 1.85 -0.44 21.49
C CYS A 169 1.49 -1.92 21.24
N TYR A 170 0.33 -2.34 21.72
CA TYR A 170 -0.17 -3.71 21.48
C TYR A 170 -0.35 -3.97 19.98
N VAL A 171 -1.00 -3.07 19.26
CA VAL A 171 -1.18 -3.19 17.80
C VAL A 171 0.16 -3.32 17.09
N ALA A 172 1.17 -2.52 17.48
CA ALA A 172 2.50 -2.58 16.89
C ALA A 172 3.19 -3.93 17.13
N LEU A 173 3.23 -4.38 18.39
CA LEU A 173 3.92 -5.61 18.79
C LEU A 173 3.23 -6.87 18.26
N SER A 174 1.90 -6.89 18.26
CA SER A 174 1.12 -8.02 17.76
C SER A 174 1.19 -8.22 16.23
N ARG A 175 1.92 -7.37 15.51
CA ARG A 175 2.19 -7.58 14.07
C ARG A 175 3.29 -8.59 13.83
N ALA A 176 4.19 -8.82 14.78
CA ALA A 176 5.26 -9.80 14.66
C ALA A 176 4.72 -11.24 14.71
N THR A 177 5.40 -12.14 13.99
CA THR A 177 5.09 -13.58 13.99
C THR A 177 5.70 -14.31 15.18
N SER A 178 6.85 -13.84 15.66
CA SER A 178 7.57 -14.40 16.79
C SER A 178 8.48 -13.36 17.46
N LEU A 179 9.01 -13.67 18.63
CA LEU A 179 9.94 -12.79 19.34
C LEU A 179 11.31 -12.70 18.65
N GLU A 180 11.75 -13.77 18.00
CA GLU A 180 13.04 -13.85 17.29
C GLU A 180 13.06 -12.91 16.07
N THR A 181 11.89 -12.60 15.52
CA THR A 181 11.73 -11.75 14.34
C THR A 181 11.32 -10.32 14.69
N LEU A 182 11.27 -9.99 16.00
CA LEU A 182 10.83 -8.70 16.51
C LEU A 182 12.00 -7.90 17.08
N ARG A 183 12.20 -6.69 16.56
CA ARG A 183 13.10 -5.69 17.15
C ARG A 183 12.31 -4.51 17.68
N VAL A 184 12.38 -4.27 18.99
CA VAL A 184 11.69 -3.17 19.64
C VAL A 184 12.69 -2.06 19.96
N ARG A 185 12.37 -0.82 19.57
CA ARG A 185 13.13 0.38 19.97
C ARG A 185 12.29 1.26 20.88
N GLY A 186 12.98 1.96 21.79
CA GLY A 186 12.37 2.96 22.67
C GLY A 186 11.28 2.40 23.58
N PHE A 187 11.44 1.14 24.06
CA PHE A 187 10.49 0.55 24.98
C PHE A 187 10.44 1.33 26.31
N ASP A 188 9.24 1.77 26.67
CA ASP A 188 8.93 2.36 27.97
C ASP A 188 7.58 1.77 28.42
N ALA A 189 7.61 1.02 29.53
CA ALA A 189 6.44 0.36 30.08
C ALA A 189 5.27 1.34 30.37
N ARG A 190 5.59 2.60 30.72
CA ARG A 190 4.58 3.64 30.96
C ARG A 190 3.80 4.04 29.71
N ARG A 191 4.30 3.73 28.52
CA ARG A 191 3.63 3.99 27.24
C ARG A 191 2.76 2.82 26.78
N VAL A 192 2.87 1.66 27.42
CA VAL A 192 1.96 0.54 27.18
C VAL A 192 0.68 0.78 27.96
N ARG A 193 -0.26 1.49 27.35
CA ARG A 193 -1.50 1.92 27.99
C ARG A 193 -2.70 1.17 27.44
N VAL A 194 -3.58 0.75 28.34
CA VAL A 194 -4.88 0.14 28.01
C VAL A 194 -5.99 1.14 28.31
N HIS A 195 -6.99 1.20 27.46
CA HIS A 195 -8.12 2.11 27.69
C HIS A 195 -8.88 1.74 28.97
N PRO A 196 -9.22 2.69 29.87
CA PRO A 196 -9.87 2.39 31.14
C PRO A 196 -11.16 1.58 31.03
N LYS A 197 -11.95 1.81 29.98
CA LYS A 197 -13.17 1.01 29.72
C LYS A 197 -12.86 -0.48 29.48
N VAL A 198 -11.74 -0.80 28.82
CA VAL A 198 -11.31 -2.19 28.57
C VAL A 198 -10.86 -2.84 29.88
N VAL A 199 -10.12 -2.12 30.71
CA VAL A 199 -9.72 -2.58 32.04
C VAL A 199 -10.97 -2.85 32.88
N GLY A 200 -11.93 -1.92 32.93
CA GLY A 200 -13.19 -2.06 33.65
C GLY A 200 -14.01 -3.27 33.16
N PHE A 201 -14.07 -3.50 31.86
CA PHE A 201 -14.76 -4.67 31.26
C PHE A 201 -14.14 -5.99 31.74
N HIS A 202 -12.82 -6.10 31.72
CA HIS A 202 -12.12 -7.32 32.16
C HIS A 202 -12.09 -7.48 33.68
N SER A 203 -12.07 -6.39 34.44
CA SER A 203 -12.11 -6.45 35.91
C SER A 203 -13.51 -6.71 36.47
N GLY A 204 -14.55 -6.33 35.73
CA GLY A 204 -15.96 -6.55 36.13
C GLY A 204 -16.51 -7.96 35.78
N GLY A 205 -15.72 -8.77 35.06
CA GLY A 205 -16.16 -10.09 34.55
C GLY A 205 -16.17 -11.25 35.54
N SER A 206 -15.90 -11.02 36.84
CA SER A 206 -15.96 -12.03 37.88
C SER A 206 -17.34 -12.14 38.59
N GLY A 207 -18.40 -11.81 37.93
CA GLY A 207 -19.73 -12.04 38.52
C GLY A 207 -20.87 -11.29 37.87
N LYS A 208 -21.34 -11.81 36.73
CA LYS A 208 -22.76 -11.90 36.38
C LYS A 208 -22.90 -12.35 34.91
N LYS A 209 -23.40 -13.56 34.70
CA LYS A 209 -23.99 -13.97 33.42
C LYS A 209 -25.18 -13.06 33.13
N GLY A 210 -25.02 -12.12 32.25
CA GLY A 210 -26.04 -11.24 31.70
C GLY A 210 -26.05 -11.40 30.18
N LYS A 211 -27.23 -11.75 29.68
CA LYS A 211 -27.57 -12.02 28.26
C LYS A 211 -27.00 -10.97 27.32
N GLY A 212 -26.41 -11.48 26.21
CA GLY A 212 -25.85 -10.66 25.16
C GLY A 212 -26.94 -9.91 24.38
N GLU A 213 -26.58 -8.69 24.04
CA GLU A 213 -27.08 -8.00 22.87
C GLU A 213 -25.83 -7.53 22.09
N ALA A 214 -25.70 -8.11 20.93
CA ALA A 214 -24.64 -7.73 19.98
C ALA A 214 -25.00 -6.34 19.41
N ALA A 215 -24.18 -5.35 19.70
CA ALA A 215 -24.26 -4.06 19.01
C ALA A 215 -23.68 -4.21 17.59
N PRO A 216 -24.31 -3.58 16.56
CA PRO A 216 -23.86 -3.70 15.18
C PRO A 216 -22.55 -2.91 14.96
N CYS A 217 -21.62 -3.53 14.24
CA CYS A 217 -20.45 -2.85 13.67
C CYS A 217 -20.93 -1.75 12.72
N ALA A 218 -20.61 -0.51 13.00
CA ALA A 218 -20.72 0.59 12.05
C ALA A 218 -19.60 0.46 10.99
N GLN A 219 -20.01 0.63 9.75
CA GLN A 219 -19.25 0.59 8.51
C GLN A 219 -18.15 1.67 8.41
#